data_bf7fa0ae82f5265fa2f7ed452f7b6f8f
#
_entry.id   bf7fa0ae82f5265fa2f7ed452f7b6f8f
#
_cell.length_a   1.000
_cell.length_b   1.000
_cell.length_c   1.000
_cell.angle_alpha   90.00
_cell.angle_beta   90.00
_cell.angle_gamma   90.00
#
_symmetry.space_group_name_H-M   'P 1'
#
loop_
_entity.id
_entity.type
_entity.pdbx_description
1 polymer ?
#
loop_
_entity_poly.entity_id
_entity_poly.type
_entity_poly.pdbx_seq_one_letter_code
_entity_poly.pdbx_strand_id
1 'polypeptide(L)'
;MLRLIAGKIRSRGLNWLICRLLHILSTESPALARNLLTICTIKIAGCIYFMHTAYILLRRRHYMAQVDAKIETMYQEVLKRNPGETEFHQAVLEVLECLGPVVAKHPEYLERRIIERICEPERQIIFRVPWQDDKGKVNINRGFRVEFSSALGPYKGGLRFHPSVYLGIIKFLGFEQIFKNSLTGLPIGGGKGGSDFDPKGKSDDEVMRFCQSFMTELYRHLGEHTDVPAGDIGVGGREIGYMFGQYKRITNRYEPGVLTGKGLTWGGSLVRTEATGYGATFFVNEMLKARKDSFDGKICTVSGSGNVAIYTIEKITQLGGKCVACSDSNGVIYDEKGLDLDLIKQLKEVERRRIEDYIKTHKHAKYIAKGNIWDIPCQVAMPSATQNEINGKDAATLVKNGCIAVGEGANMPTTPEGVKVFLEAKIAYGPGKAANAGGVATSALEMQQNAGRDSWTFEFTEKKLEDIMINIHNNCFETAEEYGASGNYVLGANICGFIKVANAMVAHGLI
;
A
#
# COMPACT_ATOMS: atom_id res chain seq x y z
N MET A 1 -6.19 -45.17 -9.07
CA MET A 1 -6.70 -45.25 -10.45
C MET A 1 -5.58 -45.20 -11.50
N LEU A 2 -4.59 -44.31 -11.44
CA LEU A 2 -3.45 -44.25 -12.38
C LEU A 2 -2.54 -45.49 -12.39
N ARG A 3 -2.32 -46.19 -11.25
CA ARG A 3 -1.59 -47.44 -11.20
C ARG A 3 -2.33 -48.61 -11.87
N LEU A 4 -3.64 -48.60 -11.93
CA LEU A 4 -4.48 -49.60 -12.58
C LEU A 4 -4.49 -49.39 -14.13
N ILE A 5 -4.37 -48.15 -14.61
CA ILE A 5 -4.33 -47.84 -16.04
C ILE A 5 -2.94 -48.16 -16.63
N ALA A 6 -1.86 -47.85 -15.90
CA ALA A 6 -0.49 -48.20 -16.31
C ALA A 6 -0.23 -49.71 -16.33
N GLY A 7 -0.92 -50.49 -15.51
CA GLY A 7 -0.83 -51.94 -15.51
C GLY A 7 -1.51 -52.66 -16.69
N LYS A 8 -2.52 -52.02 -17.31
CA LYS A 8 -3.25 -52.59 -18.44
C LYS A 8 -2.63 -52.32 -19.82
N ILE A 9 -1.73 -51.33 -19.94
CA ILE A 9 -1.03 -51.01 -21.19
C ILE A 9 0.17 -51.95 -21.45
N ARG A 10 0.58 -52.77 -20.48
CA ARG A 10 1.65 -53.77 -20.64
C ARG A 10 1.16 -55.12 -21.24
N SER A 11 -0.05 -55.18 -21.75
CA SER A 11 -0.48 -56.41 -22.43
C SER A 11 0.09 -56.51 -23.83
N ARG A 12 0.98 -57.45 -24.04
CA ARG A 12 1.56 -57.84 -25.35
C ARG A 12 0.49 -58.04 -26.46
N GLY A 13 -0.78 -58.14 -26.13
CA GLY A 13 -1.88 -58.36 -27.03
C GLY A 13 -2.28 -57.13 -27.87
N LEU A 14 -2.19 -55.90 -27.36
CA LEU A 14 -2.64 -54.70 -28.08
C LEU A 14 -1.65 -54.30 -29.20
N ASN A 15 -0.35 -54.42 -28.90
CA ASN A 15 0.69 -54.17 -29.91
C ASN A 15 0.69 -55.22 -31.01
N TRP A 16 0.44 -56.50 -30.68
CA TRP A 16 0.34 -57.61 -31.63
C TRP A 16 -0.90 -57.47 -32.55
N LEU A 17 -2.03 -57.04 -31.99
CA LEU A 17 -3.26 -56.81 -32.78
C LEU A 17 -3.11 -55.62 -33.73
N ILE A 18 -2.48 -54.52 -33.32
CA ILE A 18 -2.20 -53.35 -34.13
C ILE A 18 -1.21 -53.70 -35.25
N CYS A 19 -0.13 -54.41 -34.96
CA CYS A 19 0.83 -54.88 -35.96
C CYS A 19 0.20 -55.82 -36.98
N ARG A 20 -0.69 -56.74 -36.55
CA ARG A 20 -1.38 -57.68 -37.44
C ARG A 20 -2.44 -57.00 -38.31
N LEU A 21 -3.19 -56.04 -37.77
CA LEU A 21 -4.11 -55.18 -38.53
C LEU A 21 -3.39 -54.32 -39.57
N LEU A 22 -2.25 -53.74 -39.21
CA LEU A 22 -1.42 -52.93 -40.13
C LEU A 22 -0.82 -53.81 -41.24
N HIS A 23 -0.44 -55.04 -40.95
CA HIS A 23 0.08 -55.99 -41.95
C HIS A 23 -0.99 -56.39 -42.94
N ILE A 24 -2.22 -56.72 -42.48
CA ILE A 24 -3.37 -57.06 -43.34
C ILE A 24 -3.79 -55.87 -44.21
N LEU A 25 -3.85 -54.66 -43.64
CA LEU A 25 -4.23 -53.44 -44.37
C LEU A 25 -3.16 -52.96 -45.36
N SER A 26 -1.88 -53.26 -45.12
CA SER A 26 -0.79 -52.92 -46.03
C SER A 26 -0.77 -53.76 -47.31
N THR A 27 -1.36 -54.94 -47.25
CA THR A 27 -1.48 -55.86 -48.41
C THR A 27 -2.71 -55.58 -49.25
N GLU A 28 -3.81 -55.08 -48.63
CA GLU A 28 -5.09 -54.89 -49.36
C GLU A 28 -5.34 -53.42 -49.78
N SER A 29 -4.83 -52.44 -49.03
CA SER A 29 -4.94 -51.02 -49.38
C SER A 29 -3.86 -50.14 -48.74
N PRO A 30 -2.75 -49.86 -49.44
CA PRO A 30 -1.64 -49.07 -48.91
C PRO A 30 -2.02 -47.63 -48.53
N ALA A 31 -3.07 -47.05 -49.09
CA ALA A 31 -3.57 -45.71 -48.79
C ALA A 31 -4.34 -45.73 -47.44
N LEU A 32 -5.14 -46.75 -47.19
CA LEU A 32 -5.89 -46.89 -45.94
C LEU A 32 -4.97 -47.16 -44.74
N ALA A 33 -3.92 -47.98 -44.98
CA ALA A 33 -2.90 -48.23 -43.92
C ALA A 33 -2.14 -46.96 -43.54
N ARG A 34 -1.75 -46.12 -44.49
CA ARG A 34 -1.09 -44.83 -44.18
C ARG A 34 -2.01 -43.87 -43.42
N ASN A 35 -3.26 -43.76 -43.78
CA ASN A 35 -4.23 -42.90 -43.09
C ASN A 35 -4.51 -43.41 -41.69
N LEU A 36 -4.65 -44.72 -41.45
CA LEU A 36 -4.83 -45.27 -40.14
C LEU A 36 -3.57 -45.13 -39.25
N LEU A 37 -2.38 -45.28 -39.83
CA LEU A 37 -1.12 -45.04 -39.10
C LEU A 37 -1.02 -43.60 -38.64
N THR A 38 -1.36 -42.63 -39.51
CA THR A 38 -1.38 -41.21 -39.23
C THR A 38 -2.39 -40.88 -38.12
N ILE A 39 -3.61 -41.44 -38.20
CA ILE A 39 -4.65 -41.22 -37.16
C ILE A 39 -4.24 -41.84 -35.80
N CYS A 40 -3.65 -43.05 -35.82
CA CYS A 40 -3.13 -43.65 -34.58
C CYS A 40 -1.98 -42.86 -33.97
N THR A 41 -1.05 -42.36 -34.81
CA THR A 41 0.08 -41.56 -34.36
C THR A 41 -0.38 -40.21 -33.75
N ILE A 42 -1.35 -39.54 -34.40
CA ILE A 42 -1.94 -38.29 -33.89
C ILE A 42 -2.67 -38.52 -32.55
N LYS A 43 -3.45 -39.59 -32.43
CA LYS A 43 -4.16 -39.93 -31.18
C LYS A 43 -3.19 -40.29 -30.06
N ILE A 44 -2.13 -41.03 -30.34
CA ILE A 44 -1.10 -41.39 -29.34
C ILE A 44 -0.33 -40.16 -28.92
N ALA A 45 0.08 -39.31 -29.88
CA ALA A 45 0.75 -38.05 -29.60
C ALA A 45 -0.15 -37.12 -28.77
N GLY A 46 -1.43 -37.01 -29.10
CA GLY A 46 -2.42 -36.26 -28.34
C GLY A 46 -2.61 -36.77 -26.91
N CYS A 47 -2.67 -38.11 -26.72
CA CYS A 47 -2.72 -38.72 -25.39
C CYS A 47 -1.44 -38.49 -24.57
N ILE A 48 -0.26 -38.59 -25.18
CA ILE A 48 1.03 -38.32 -24.52
C ILE A 48 1.12 -36.86 -24.12
N TYR A 49 0.74 -35.94 -25.00
CA TYR A 49 0.69 -34.50 -24.71
C TYR A 49 -0.28 -34.19 -23.58
N PHE A 50 -1.47 -34.75 -23.59
CA PHE A 50 -2.47 -34.57 -22.53
C PHE A 50 -1.96 -35.12 -21.18
N MET A 51 -1.39 -36.34 -21.17
CA MET A 51 -0.82 -36.93 -19.97
C MET A 51 0.38 -36.13 -19.42
N HIS A 52 1.23 -35.62 -20.32
CA HIS A 52 2.35 -34.77 -19.94
C HIS A 52 1.87 -33.45 -19.32
N THR A 53 0.90 -32.80 -19.96
CA THR A 53 0.28 -31.57 -19.47
C THR A 53 -0.42 -31.79 -18.12
N ALA A 54 -1.19 -32.86 -17.98
CA ALA A 54 -1.84 -33.22 -16.71
C ALA A 54 -0.82 -33.53 -15.61
N TYR A 55 0.29 -34.22 -15.93
CA TYR A 55 1.38 -34.48 -14.97
C TYR A 55 2.06 -33.17 -14.52
N ILE A 56 2.34 -32.25 -15.43
CA ILE A 56 2.91 -30.94 -15.10
C ILE A 56 1.96 -30.16 -14.18
N LEU A 57 0.65 -30.11 -14.52
CA LEU A 57 -0.35 -29.44 -13.72
C LEU A 57 -0.49 -30.05 -12.31
N LEU A 58 -0.50 -31.37 -12.20
CA LEU A 58 -0.55 -32.05 -10.90
C LEU A 58 0.71 -31.79 -10.08
N ARG A 59 1.88 -31.81 -10.70
CA ARG A 59 3.15 -31.52 -10.04
C ARG A 59 3.21 -30.08 -9.58
N ARG A 60 2.76 -29.14 -10.40
CA ARG A 60 2.64 -27.71 -10.06
C ARG A 60 1.67 -27.51 -8.90
N ARG A 61 0.50 -28.16 -8.92
CA ARG A 61 -0.48 -28.08 -7.83
C ARG A 61 0.08 -28.65 -6.52
N HIS A 62 0.78 -29.76 -6.57
CA HIS A 62 1.42 -30.34 -5.38
C HIS A 62 2.52 -29.44 -4.83
N TYR A 63 3.35 -28.86 -5.70
CA TYR A 63 4.41 -27.93 -5.32
C TYR A 63 3.82 -26.65 -4.69
N MET A 64 2.76 -26.07 -5.27
CA MET A 64 2.08 -24.91 -4.69
C MET A 64 1.52 -25.21 -3.30
N ALA A 65 0.86 -26.35 -3.09
CA ALA A 65 0.36 -26.76 -1.78
C ALA A 65 1.48 -26.90 -0.74
N GLN A 66 2.68 -27.32 -1.13
CA GLN A 66 3.85 -27.37 -0.24
C GLN A 66 4.39 -25.98 0.10
N VAL A 67 4.36 -25.05 -0.85
CA VAL A 67 4.74 -23.65 -0.66
C VAL A 67 3.77 -22.99 0.32
N ASP A 68 2.46 -23.14 0.10
CA ASP A 68 1.42 -22.56 0.96
C ASP A 68 1.54 -23.09 2.41
N ALA A 69 1.82 -24.39 2.60
CA ALA A 69 2.05 -24.95 3.92
C ALA A 69 3.30 -24.39 4.62
N LYS A 70 4.36 -24.06 3.87
CA LYS A 70 5.54 -23.39 4.43
C LYS A 70 5.23 -21.96 4.85
N ILE A 71 4.51 -21.19 4.00
CA ILE A 71 4.08 -19.84 4.31
C ILE A 71 3.21 -19.82 5.57
N GLU A 72 2.27 -20.74 5.68
CA GLU A 72 1.44 -20.89 6.88
C GLU A 72 2.29 -21.16 8.13
N THR A 73 3.29 -22.03 8.02
CA THR A 73 4.22 -22.30 9.14
C THR A 73 4.97 -21.02 9.57
N MET A 74 5.44 -20.22 8.61
CA MET A 74 6.10 -18.96 8.90
C MET A 74 5.15 -17.97 9.59
N TYR A 75 3.90 -17.90 9.14
CA TYR A 75 2.90 -17.06 9.78
C TYR A 75 2.65 -17.48 11.24
N GLN A 76 2.54 -18.78 11.52
CA GLN A 76 2.39 -19.28 12.89
C GLN A 76 3.60 -18.93 13.77
N GLU A 77 4.82 -18.92 13.23
CA GLU A 77 6.00 -18.43 13.95
C GLU A 77 5.90 -16.94 14.26
N VAL A 78 5.42 -16.11 13.32
CA VAL A 78 5.20 -14.68 13.56
C VAL A 78 4.19 -14.46 14.69
N LEU A 79 3.05 -15.18 14.68
CA LEU A 79 2.05 -15.10 15.76
C LEU A 79 2.65 -15.43 17.12
N LYS A 80 3.43 -16.51 17.19
CA LYS A 80 4.06 -16.98 18.44
C LYS A 80 5.08 -15.97 18.99
N ARG A 81 5.85 -15.31 18.11
CA ARG A 81 6.89 -14.34 18.52
C ARG A 81 6.33 -12.98 18.90
N ASN A 82 5.12 -12.65 18.46
CA ASN A 82 4.51 -11.32 18.62
C ASN A 82 3.12 -11.41 19.28
N PRO A 83 3.01 -11.97 20.50
CA PRO A 83 1.72 -12.21 21.14
C PRO A 83 0.96 -10.89 21.40
N GLY A 84 -0.33 -10.84 20.99
CA GLY A 84 -1.21 -9.70 21.22
C GLY A 84 -1.06 -8.54 20.21
N GLU A 85 -0.23 -8.67 19.19
CA GLU A 85 0.00 -7.62 18.17
C GLU A 85 -0.92 -7.86 16.95
N THR A 86 -2.22 -7.78 17.15
CA THR A 86 -3.24 -8.18 16.17
C THR A 86 -3.15 -7.44 14.84
N GLU A 87 -2.87 -6.14 14.86
CA GLU A 87 -2.75 -5.32 13.63
C GLU A 87 -1.50 -5.71 12.83
N PHE A 88 -0.40 -6.02 13.53
CA PHE A 88 0.81 -6.52 12.88
C PHE A 88 0.58 -7.89 12.24
N HIS A 89 -0.12 -8.80 12.95
CA HIS A 89 -0.46 -10.11 12.42
C HIS A 89 -1.29 -10.01 11.13
N GLN A 90 -2.30 -9.12 11.13
CA GLN A 90 -3.15 -8.91 9.95
C GLN A 90 -2.36 -8.39 8.75
N ALA A 91 -1.47 -7.42 8.96
CA ALA A 91 -0.65 -6.87 7.88
C ALA A 91 0.33 -7.90 7.30
N VAL A 92 0.94 -8.72 8.16
CA VAL A 92 1.80 -9.81 7.70
C VAL A 92 1.02 -10.83 6.88
N LEU A 93 -0.16 -11.26 7.34
CA LEU A 93 -1.00 -12.22 6.64
C LEU A 93 -1.37 -11.73 5.24
N GLU A 94 -1.82 -10.47 5.11
CA GLU A 94 -2.19 -9.87 3.82
C GLU A 94 -1.06 -9.96 2.77
N VAL A 95 0.17 -9.74 3.20
CA VAL A 95 1.32 -9.86 2.29
C VAL A 95 1.63 -11.33 2.00
N LEU A 96 1.67 -12.19 3.02
CA LEU A 96 2.03 -13.61 2.87
C LEU A 96 1.08 -14.35 1.93
N GLU A 97 -0.22 -14.07 1.96
CA GLU A 97 -1.22 -14.65 1.07
C GLU A 97 -0.93 -14.40 -0.42
N CYS A 98 -0.18 -13.33 -0.73
CA CYS A 98 0.21 -13.01 -2.10
C CYS A 98 1.50 -13.72 -2.55
N LEU A 99 2.30 -14.31 -1.66
CA LEU A 99 3.67 -14.73 -1.96
C LEU A 99 3.78 -16.16 -2.52
N GLY A 100 2.75 -17.00 -2.45
CA GLY A 100 2.80 -18.36 -2.99
C GLY A 100 3.34 -18.43 -4.42
N PRO A 101 2.76 -17.70 -5.39
CA PRO A 101 3.25 -17.67 -6.76
C PRO A 101 4.66 -17.10 -6.91
N VAL A 102 5.06 -16.17 -6.03
CA VAL A 102 6.38 -15.51 -6.07
C VAL A 102 7.47 -16.51 -5.70
N VAL A 103 7.34 -17.16 -4.55
CA VAL A 103 8.36 -18.14 -4.10
C VAL A 103 8.38 -19.40 -4.95
N ALA A 104 7.32 -19.69 -5.69
CA ALA A 104 7.32 -20.74 -6.69
C ALA A 104 8.21 -20.42 -7.90
N LYS A 105 8.32 -19.13 -8.27
CA LYS A 105 9.25 -18.65 -9.30
C LYS A 105 10.66 -18.40 -8.76
N HIS A 106 10.78 -18.04 -7.48
CA HIS A 106 11.98 -17.61 -6.78
C HIS A 106 12.24 -18.46 -5.53
N PRO A 107 12.60 -19.75 -5.67
CA PRO A 107 12.82 -20.64 -4.52
C PRO A 107 13.93 -20.17 -3.59
N GLU A 108 14.88 -19.36 -4.09
CA GLU A 108 15.96 -18.77 -3.33
C GLU A 108 15.47 -17.88 -2.18
N TYR A 109 14.27 -17.31 -2.26
CA TYR A 109 13.71 -16.52 -1.16
C TYR A 109 13.35 -17.39 0.05
N LEU A 110 12.92 -18.64 -0.17
CA LEU A 110 12.71 -19.61 0.92
C LEU A 110 14.04 -20.13 1.47
N GLU A 111 14.99 -20.46 0.59
CA GLU A 111 16.29 -20.98 0.98
C GLU A 111 17.08 -19.99 1.85
N ARG A 112 16.99 -18.70 1.55
CA ARG A 112 17.62 -17.60 2.28
C ARG A 112 16.77 -17.00 3.38
N ARG A 113 15.60 -17.60 3.66
CA ARG A 113 14.66 -17.16 4.70
C ARG A 113 14.28 -15.68 4.60
N ILE A 114 14.12 -15.19 3.38
CA ILE A 114 13.83 -13.76 3.13
C ILE A 114 12.51 -13.36 3.76
N ILE A 115 11.48 -14.22 3.70
CA ILE A 115 10.15 -13.93 4.23
C ILE A 115 10.20 -13.74 5.76
N GLU A 116 10.85 -14.66 6.47
CA GLU A 116 10.98 -14.58 7.92
C GLU A 116 11.79 -13.34 8.34
N ARG A 117 12.84 -13.00 7.58
CA ARG A 117 13.66 -11.80 7.83
C ARG A 117 12.88 -10.52 7.59
N ILE A 118 12.04 -10.43 6.56
CA ILE A 118 11.18 -9.27 6.30
C ILE A 118 10.12 -9.11 7.41
N CYS A 119 9.65 -10.21 8.02
CA CYS A 119 8.67 -10.16 9.11
C CYS A 119 9.29 -9.78 10.47
N GLU A 120 10.61 -9.73 10.58
CA GLU A 120 11.31 -9.33 11.81
C GLU A 120 11.97 -7.97 11.63
N PRO A 121 11.65 -6.94 12.42
CA PRO A 121 12.32 -5.64 12.30
C PRO A 121 13.81 -5.74 12.66
N GLU A 122 14.65 -5.00 11.94
CA GLU A 122 16.08 -4.96 12.21
C GLU A 122 16.39 -4.41 13.61
N ARG A 123 15.62 -3.41 14.08
CA ARG A 123 15.73 -2.85 15.44
C ARG A 123 14.41 -2.34 15.95
N GLN A 124 14.23 -2.45 17.28
CA GLN A 124 13.12 -1.89 18.03
C GLN A 124 13.65 -1.08 19.19
N ILE A 125 13.36 0.21 19.22
CA ILE A 125 13.84 1.16 20.21
C ILE A 125 12.64 1.64 21.01
N ILE A 126 12.66 1.40 22.32
CA ILE A 126 11.61 1.81 23.26
C ILE A 126 12.28 2.63 24.36
N PHE A 127 11.73 3.80 24.64
CA PHE A 127 12.30 4.72 25.61
C PHE A 127 11.23 5.48 26.39
N ARG A 128 11.62 5.98 27.57
CA ARG A 128 10.79 6.80 28.43
C ARG A 128 10.90 8.27 28.03
N VAL A 129 9.74 8.96 27.97
CA VAL A 129 9.66 10.40 27.65
C VAL A 129 9.04 11.14 28.85
N PRO A 130 9.85 11.66 29.77
CA PRO A 130 9.37 12.50 30.88
C PRO A 130 9.22 13.95 30.41
N TRP A 131 8.11 14.60 30.78
CA TRP A 131 7.88 16.01 30.46
C TRP A 131 6.99 16.68 31.51
N GLN A 132 7.01 18.00 31.58
CA GLN A 132 6.17 18.79 32.50
C GLN A 132 5.05 19.49 31.76
N ASP A 133 3.83 19.46 32.33
CA ASP A 133 2.73 20.28 31.85
C ASP A 133 2.87 21.74 32.35
N ASP A 134 1.95 22.60 31.93
CA ASP A 134 1.96 24.03 32.27
C ASP A 134 1.74 24.31 33.77
N LYS A 135 1.29 23.29 34.51
CA LYS A 135 1.11 23.35 35.99
C LYS A 135 2.32 22.82 36.73
N GLY A 136 3.39 22.44 36.03
CA GLY A 136 4.59 21.89 36.64
C GLY A 136 4.50 20.41 37.04
N LYS A 137 3.39 19.72 36.68
CA LYS A 137 3.23 18.30 36.97
C LYS A 137 4.08 17.48 35.99
N VAL A 138 4.82 16.52 36.50
CA VAL A 138 5.59 15.57 35.68
C VAL A 138 4.68 14.51 35.09
N ASN A 139 4.77 14.33 33.81
CA ASN A 139 4.09 13.30 33.04
C ASN A 139 5.14 12.37 32.42
N ILE A 140 4.76 11.13 32.16
CA ILE A 140 5.64 10.11 31.57
C ILE A 140 4.89 9.42 30.45
N ASN A 141 5.44 9.48 29.24
CA ASN A 141 4.98 8.74 28.08
C ASN A 141 6.04 7.74 27.62
N ARG A 142 5.65 6.85 26.73
CA ARG A 142 6.54 5.88 26.09
C ARG A 142 6.79 6.29 24.64
N GLY A 143 8.06 6.37 24.26
CA GLY A 143 8.49 6.57 22.89
C GLY A 143 8.85 5.27 22.21
N PHE A 144 8.61 5.19 20.91
CA PHE A 144 8.90 4.03 20.07
C PHE A 144 9.55 4.46 18.75
N ARG A 145 10.55 3.70 18.29
CA ARG A 145 11.02 3.69 16.92
C ARG A 145 11.31 2.26 16.50
N VAL A 146 10.69 1.83 15.40
CA VAL A 146 10.95 0.54 14.76
C VAL A 146 11.65 0.82 13.44
N GLU A 147 12.93 0.48 13.40
CA GLU A 147 13.78 0.45 12.23
C GLU A 147 13.56 -0.91 11.58
N PHE A 148 12.63 -0.96 10.59
CA PHE A 148 12.10 -2.24 10.15
C PHE A 148 12.98 -2.89 9.09
N SER A 149 13.35 -2.15 8.03
CA SER A 149 14.20 -2.66 6.96
C SER A 149 15.02 -1.54 6.31
N SER A 150 16.32 -1.73 6.21
CA SER A 150 17.26 -0.85 5.53
C SER A 150 17.67 -1.36 4.14
N ALA A 151 17.03 -2.42 3.64
CA ALA A 151 17.44 -3.09 2.39
C ALA A 151 17.47 -2.16 1.16
N LEU A 152 16.65 -1.11 1.11
CA LEU A 152 16.59 -0.18 -0.01
C LEU A 152 17.14 1.22 0.32
N GLY A 153 17.57 1.48 1.54
CA GLY A 153 18.10 2.77 1.97
C GLY A 153 17.84 3.06 3.44
N PRO A 154 18.10 4.28 3.92
CA PRO A 154 17.87 4.66 5.32
C PRO A 154 16.42 4.40 5.73
N TYR A 155 16.20 4.01 7.00
CA TYR A 155 14.84 3.79 7.51
C TYR A 155 14.02 5.07 7.34
N LYS A 156 12.81 4.96 6.80
CA LYS A 156 11.96 6.10 6.50
C LYS A 156 10.53 5.82 6.88
N GLY A 157 9.94 6.72 7.66
CA GLY A 157 8.52 6.68 8.01
C GLY A 157 8.15 7.61 9.14
N GLY A 158 6.84 7.88 9.29
CA GLY A 158 6.30 8.89 10.19
C GLY A 158 6.41 8.56 11.67
N LEU A 159 6.27 9.59 12.49
CA LEU A 159 6.04 9.50 13.93
C LEU A 159 4.56 9.78 14.21
N ARG A 160 3.91 8.92 15.00
CA ARG A 160 2.50 9.07 15.40
C ARG A 160 2.40 9.41 16.90
N PHE A 161 1.75 10.52 17.24
CA PHE A 161 1.43 10.85 18.61
C PHE A 161 -0.07 10.69 18.86
N HIS A 162 -0.43 9.60 19.52
CA HIS A 162 -1.83 9.28 19.79
C HIS A 162 -1.93 8.30 20.96
N PRO A 163 -2.94 8.42 21.85
CA PRO A 163 -3.08 7.53 23.03
C PRO A 163 -3.16 6.04 22.72
N SER A 164 -3.58 5.67 21.51
CA SER A 164 -3.65 4.26 21.08
C SER A 164 -2.31 3.66 20.66
N VAL A 165 -1.23 4.45 20.64
CA VAL A 165 0.08 3.97 20.18
C VAL A 165 0.71 3.02 21.20
N TYR A 166 1.01 1.82 20.74
CA TYR A 166 1.84 0.81 21.40
C TYR A 166 2.71 0.10 20.36
N LEU A 167 3.60 -0.78 20.82
CA LEU A 167 4.61 -1.38 19.94
C LEU A 167 3.99 -2.11 18.71
N GLY A 168 2.91 -2.87 18.90
CA GLY A 168 2.25 -3.60 17.81
C GLY A 168 1.73 -2.69 16.71
N ILE A 169 1.15 -1.52 17.05
CA ILE A 169 0.74 -0.50 16.08
C ILE A 169 1.95 0.03 15.29
N ILE A 170 3.07 0.30 15.97
CA ILE A 170 4.27 0.82 15.31
C ILE A 170 4.91 -0.25 14.41
N LYS A 171 4.92 -1.51 14.85
CA LYS A 171 5.39 -2.64 14.02
C LYS A 171 4.52 -2.83 12.78
N PHE A 172 3.19 -2.85 12.95
CA PHE A 172 2.24 -2.88 11.85
C PHE A 172 2.54 -1.80 10.80
N LEU A 173 2.57 -0.55 11.24
CA LEU A 173 2.82 0.58 10.36
C LEU A 173 4.24 0.55 9.74
N GLY A 174 5.24 0.04 10.46
CA GLY A 174 6.61 -0.12 9.96
C GLY A 174 6.73 -1.19 8.90
N PHE A 175 6.05 -2.31 9.07
CA PHE A 175 5.98 -3.38 8.10
C PHE A 175 5.31 -2.93 6.78
N GLU A 176 4.15 -2.29 6.86
CA GLU A 176 3.48 -1.68 5.71
C GLU A 176 4.39 -0.66 4.98
N GLN A 177 5.17 0.08 5.76
CA GLN A 177 6.05 1.13 5.24
C GLN A 177 7.17 0.55 4.36
N ILE A 178 7.65 -0.69 4.61
CA ILE A 178 8.66 -1.35 3.76
C ILE A 178 8.17 -1.40 2.31
N PHE A 179 6.97 -1.95 2.10
CA PHE A 179 6.41 -2.18 0.76
C PHE A 179 6.00 -0.86 0.11
N LYS A 180 5.37 0.03 0.88
CA LYS A 180 5.01 1.37 0.40
C LYS A 180 6.22 2.14 -0.12
N ASN A 181 7.32 2.14 0.62
CA ASN A 181 8.54 2.85 0.24
C ASN A 181 9.20 2.19 -0.98
N SER A 182 9.24 0.86 -1.03
CA SER A 182 9.82 0.13 -2.17
C SER A 182 9.11 0.42 -3.49
N LEU A 183 7.77 0.65 -3.46
CA LEU A 183 7.00 0.99 -4.65
C LEU A 183 7.42 2.32 -5.26
N THR A 184 7.86 3.28 -4.46
CA THR A 184 8.31 4.60 -4.97
C THR A 184 9.52 4.53 -5.89
N GLY A 185 10.31 3.45 -5.83
CA GLY A 185 11.56 3.32 -6.56
C GLY A 185 12.69 4.22 -6.04
N LEU A 186 12.45 4.94 -4.94
CA LEU A 186 13.44 5.83 -4.31
C LEU A 186 14.27 5.07 -3.27
N PRO A 187 15.52 5.49 -3.01
CA PRO A 187 16.45 4.79 -2.10
C PRO A 187 16.10 5.07 -0.63
N ILE A 188 14.98 4.53 -0.17
CA ILE A 188 14.49 4.65 1.20
C ILE A 188 14.00 3.28 1.72
N GLY A 189 14.41 2.94 2.92
CA GLY A 189 13.97 1.76 3.65
C GLY A 189 12.65 1.97 4.39
N GLY A 190 12.29 1.05 5.27
CA GLY A 190 11.05 1.10 6.05
C GLY A 190 11.31 1.32 7.54
N GLY A 191 10.59 2.26 8.15
CA GLY A 191 10.62 2.49 9.57
C GLY A 191 9.36 3.22 10.06
N LYS A 192 9.09 3.16 11.35
CA LYS A 192 7.95 3.84 11.96
C LYS A 192 8.24 4.15 13.42
N GLY A 193 7.64 5.21 13.94
CA GLY A 193 7.78 5.54 15.37
C GLY A 193 6.56 6.27 15.89
N GLY A 194 6.66 6.66 17.17
CA GLY A 194 5.59 7.42 17.81
C GLY A 194 5.60 7.34 19.33
N SER A 195 4.52 7.79 19.91
CA SER A 195 4.29 7.80 21.36
C SER A 195 2.80 7.72 21.67
N ASP A 196 2.48 7.22 22.86
CA ASP A 196 1.14 7.27 23.48
C ASP A 196 0.75 8.67 23.98
N PHE A 197 1.53 9.70 23.64
CA PHE A 197 1.24 11.10 23.91
C PHE A 197 0.07 11.60 23.07
N ASP A 198 -0.87 12.32 23.71
CA ASP A 198 -1.97 13.00 23.02
C ASP A 198 -1.69 14.50 22.92
N PRO A 199 -1.42 15.06 21.73
CA PRO A 199 -1.19 16.49 21.56
C PRO A 199 -2.48 17.32 21.60
N LYS A 200 -3.67 16.68 21.56
CA LYS A 200 -4.95 17.41 21.57
C LYS A 200 -5.16 18.10 22.90
N GLY A 201 -5.50 19.38 22.86
CA GLY A 201 -5.77 20.18 24.06
C GLY A 201 -4.54 20.54 24.88
N LYS A 202 -3.33 20.26 24.37
CA LYS A 202 -2.07 20.70 24.94
C LYS A 202 -1.68 22.07 24.42
N SER A 203 -1.02 22.88 25.25
CA SER A 203 -0.42 24.13 24.82
C SER A 203 0.78 23.87 23.89
N ASP A 204 1.18 24.89 23.14
CA ASP A 204 2.39 24.79 22.30
C ASP A 204 3.65 24.54 23.13
N ASP A 205 3.72 25.11 24.33
CA ASP A 205 4.82 24.90 25.26
C ASP A 205 4.85 23.48 25.83
N GLU A 206 3.71 22.89 26.14
CA GLU A 206 3.61 21.47 26.55
C GLU A 206 4.09 20.54 25.44
N VAL A 207 3.60 20.78 24.21
CA VAL A 207 4.01 19.97 23.02
C VAL A 207 5.51 20.16 22.74
N MET A 208 6.03 21.37 22.87
CA MET A 208 7.47 21.63 22.71
C MET A 208 8.30 20.86 23.73
N ARG A 209 7.96 20.91 25.01
CA ARG A 209 8.67 20.18 26.08
C ARG A 209 8.63 18.67 25.85
N PHE A 210 7.47 18.15 25.41
CA PHE A 210 7.34 16.74 25.05
C PHE A 210 8.26 16.38 23.87
N CYS A 211 8.20 17.13 22.77
CA CYS A 211 9.01 16.90 21.57
C CYS A 211 10.52 16.97 21.86
N GLN A 212 10.94 17.91 22.70
CA GLN A 212 12.33 18.03 23.13
C GLN A 212 12.80 16.81 23.95
N SER A 213 11.98 16.36 24.91
CA SER A 213 12.26 15.15 25.67
C SER A 213 12.30 13.90 24.79
N PHE A 214 11.33 13.75 23.89
CA PHE A 214 11.27 12.66 22.92
C PHE A 214 12.53 12.61 22.03
N MET A 215 12.94 13.75 21.49
CA MET A 215 14.13 13.83 20.62
C MET A 215 15.43 13.63 21.40
N THR A 216 15.50 13.97 22.69
CA THR A 216 16.68 13.75 23.55
C THR A 216 17.04 12.27 23.65
N GLU A 217 16.08 11.38 23.56
CA GLU A 217 16.36 9.94 23.47
C GLU A 217 16.53 9.46 22.04
N LEU A 218 15.70 9.92 21.12
CA LEU A 218 15.67 9.40 19.75
C LEU A 218 16.88 9.83 18.91
N TYR A 219 17.49 11.00 19.15
CA TYR A 219 18.55 11.55 18.28
C TYR A 219 19.73 10.60 18.05
N ARG A 220 20.02 9.70 19.01
CA ARG A 220 21.13 8.72 18.93
C ARG A 220 20.97 7.73 17.79
N HIS A 221 19.76 7.58 17.28
CA HIS A 221 19.39 6.59 16.27
C HIS A 221 19.10 7.24 14.90
N LEU A 222 19.04 8.57 14.85
CA LEU A 222 18.68 9.33 13.66
C LEU A 222 19.89 9.84 12.90
N GLY A 223 19.70 10.03 11.61
CA GLY A 223 20.66 10.66 10.69
C GLY A 223 20.15 10.57 9.27
N GLU A 224 20.56 11.52 8.41
CA GLU A 224 20.11 11.58 7.01
C GLU A 224 20.46 10.32 6.21
N HIS A 225 21.47 9.56 6.64
CA HIS A 225 21.90 8.30 6.02
C HIS A 225 21.53 7.05 6.83
N THR A 226 20.88 7.21 7.99
CA THR A 226 20.55 6.08 8.88
C THR A 226 19.02 5.92 9.02
N ASP A 227 18.37 6.91 9.64
CA ASP A 227 16.95 6.89 9.91
C ASP A 227 16.36 8.31 9.85
N VAL A 228 15.34 8.50 9.03
CA VAL A 228 14.74 9.79 8.71
C VAL A 228 13.24 9.77 9.01
N PRO A 229 12.82 10.16 10.22
CA PRO A 229 11.41 10.29 10.56
C PRO A 229 10.70 11.40 9.79
N ALA A 230 9.37 11.31 9.77
CA ALA A 230 8.45 12.28 9.18
C ALA A 230 7.25 12.52 10.09
N GLY A 231 6.31 13.38 9.69
CA GLY A 231 5.03 13.53 10.34
C GLY A 231 4.07 12.37 10.05
N ASP A 232 3.12 12.18 10.95
CA ASP A 232 1.96 11.28 10.87
C ASP A 232 0.87 11.83 11.81
N ILE A 233 -0.16 11.05 12.18
CA ILE A 233 -1.21 11.48 13.12
C ILE A 233 -0.60 12.11 14.38
N GLY A 234 -1.02 13.32 14.70
CA GLY A 234 -0.55 14.07 15.88
C GLY A 234 0.86 14.65 15.76
N VAL A 235 1.51 14.55 14.59
CA VAL A 235 2.83 15.12 14.30
C VAL A 235 2.78 15.87 12.98
N GLY A 236 2.69 17.18 13.06
CA GLY A 236 2.75 18.09 11.92
C GLY A 236 4.04 18.91 11.89
N GLY A 237 4.04 20.00 11.10
CA GLY A 237 5.20 20.89 10.98
C GLY A 237 5.65 21.52 12.30
N ARG A 238 4.73 21.77 13.24
CA ARG A 238 5.03 22.27 14.59
C ARG A 238 5.89 21.26 15.37
N GLU A 239 5.45 20.03 15.49
CA GLU A 239 6.16 18.96 16.20
C GLU A 239 7.51 18.64 15.53
N ILE A 240 7.54 18.58 14.21
CA ILE A 240 8.77 18.41 13.43
C ILE A 240 9.74 19.57 13.72
N GLY A 241 9.25 20.81 13.79
CA GLY A 241 10.05 21.96 14.14
C GLY A 241 10.70 21.86 15.51
N TYR A 242 9.92 21.51 16.54
CA TYR A 242 10.44 21.33 17.91
C TYR A 242 11.46 20.20 18.00
N MET A 243 11.22 19.09 17.32
CA MET A 243 12.16 17.96 17.27
C MET A 243 13.44 18.31 16.51
N PHE A 244 13.34 19.00 15.37
CA PHE A 244 14.50 19.44 14.60
C PHE A 244 15.36 20.44 15.38
N GLY A 245 14.73 21.40 16.06
CA GLY A 245 15.42 22.36 16.92
C GLY A 245 16.21 21.67 18.05
N GLN A 246 15.63 20.66 18.69
CA GLN A 246 16.29 19.88 19.74
C GLN A 246 17.43 19.03 19.18
N TYR A 247 17.24 18.35 18.04
CA TYR A 247 18.29 17.58 17.37
C TYR A 247 19.49 18.46 17.06
N LYS A 248 19.26 19.62 16.41
CA LYS A 248 20.31 20.59 16.08
C LYS A 248 21.05 21.08 17.33
N ARG A 249 20.34 21.31 18.44
CA ARG A 249 20.94 21.78 19.69
C ARG A 249 21.87 20.72 20.32
N ILE A 250 21.46 19.44 20.30
CA ILE A 250 22.23 18.33 20.87
C ILE A 250 23.46 18.01 20.02
N THR A 251 23.28 17.89 18.70
CA THR A 251 24.33 17.44 17.78
C THR A 251 25.27 18.57 17.38
N ASN A 252 24.89 19.83 17.58
CA ASN A 252 25.57 21.02 17.09
C ASN A 252 25.80 20.99 15.57
N ARG A 253 24.84 20.44 14.81
CA ARG A 253 24.88 20.31 13.35
C ARG A 253 23.57 20.77 12.74
N TYR A 254 23.64 21.48 11.60
CA TYR A 254 22.47 21.74 10.78
C TYR A 254 22.40 20.65 9.70
N GLU A 255 21.69 19.56 10.01
CA GLU A 255 21.50 18.37 9.18
C GLU A 255 20.05 18.33 8.67
N PRO A 256 19.74 19.01 7.56
CA PRO A 256 18.36 19.19 7.13
C PRO A 256 17.69 17.89 6.69
N GLY A 257 18.47 16.89 6.29
CA GLY A 257 17.99 15.59 5.86
C GLY A 257 17.53 14.66 6.99
N VAL A 258 17.76 15.02 8.28
CA VAL A 258 17.45 14.13 9.43
C VAL A 258 15.95 13.93 9.66
N LEU A 259 15.11 14.89 9.26
CA LEU A 259 13.65 14.86 9.39
C LEU A 259 13.01 15.41 8.12
N THR A 260 11.84 14.90 7.75
CA THR A 260 11.03 15.48 6.67
C THR A 260 9.67 15.99 7.17
N GLY A 261 9.04 16.86 6.37
CA GLY A 261 7.85 17.61 6.79
C GLY A 261 8.20 18.93 7.46
N LYS A 262 9.39 19.46 7.15
CA LYS A 262 9.87 20.74 7.64
C LYS A 262 9.13 21.91 7.02
N GLY A 263 9.19 23.08 7.67
CA GLY A 263 8.72 24.32 7.09
C GLY A 263 9.59 24.77 5.90
N LEU A 264 8.99 25.43 4.93
CA LEU A 264 9.65 25.86 3.67
C LEU A 264 10.88 26.71 3.90
N THR A 265 10.89 27.53 4.94
CA THR A 265 12.00 28.45 5.27
C THR A 265 13.23 27.78 5.87
N TRP A 266 13.14 26.50 6.22
CA TRP A 266 14.21 25.75 6.89
C TRP A 266 14.36 24.31 6.38
N GLY A 267 14.21 24.12 5.07
CA GLY A 267 14.53 22.88 4.37
C GLY A 267 13.34 22.00 4.01
N GLY A 268 12.11 22.50 4.12
CA GLY A 268 10.91 21.83 3.64
C GLY A 268 10.77 21.88 2.13
N SER A 269 9.92 21.03 1.57
CA SER A 269 9.63 20.92 0.15
C SER A 269 8.23 21.46 -0.17
N LEU A 270 8.09 22.20 -1.26
CA LEU A 270 6.82 22.46 -1.89
C LEU A 270 6.13 21.14 -2.29
N VAL A 271 4.82 21.17 -2.47
CA VAL A 271 3.96 20.01 -2.77
C VAL A 271 3.85 18.99 -1.60
N ARG A 272 4.60 19.14 -0.50
CA ARG A 272 4.55 18.13 0.58
C ARG A 272 3.18 18.06 1.25
N THR A 273 2.48 19.15 1.39
CA THR A 273 1.12 19.24 1.98
C THR A 273 0.11 18.56 1.07
N GLU A 274 0.21 18.78 -0.21
CA GLU A 274 -0.67 18.32 -1.29
C GLU A 274 -0.42 16.84 -1.64
N ALA A 275 0.79 16.37 -1.42
CA ALA A 275 1.37 15.16 -2.02
C ALA A 275 0.55 13.89 -1.88
N THR A 276 -0.10 13.68 -0.74
CA THR A 276 -0.88 12.44 -0.53
C THR A 276 -2.15 12.47 -1.37
N GLY A 277 -2.88 13.59 -1.36
CA GLY A 277 -4.09 13.78 -2.16
C GLY A 277 -3.80 13.79 -3.66
N TYR A 278 -2.79 14.55 -4.07
CA TYR A 278 -2.35 14.60 -5.47
C TYR A 278 -1.90 13.22 -5.96
N GLY A 279 -1.06 12.55 -5.18
CA GLY A 279 -0.56 11.22 -5.52
C GLY A 279 -1.68 10.20 -5.68
N ALA A 280 -2.64 10.17 -4.74
CA ALA A 280 -3.80 9.29 -4.84
C ALA A 280 -4.61 9.55 -6.11
N THR A 281 -4.79 10.83 -6.47
CA THR A 281 -5.51 11.21 -7.68
C THR A 281 -4.73 10.84 -8.95
N PHE A 282 -3.41 11.04 -9.00
CA PHE A 282 -2.58 10.60 -10.12
C PHE A 282 -2.65 9.07 -10.31
N PHE A 283 -2.56 8.31 -9.24
CA PHE A 283 -2.66 6.85 -9.30
C PHE A 283 -4.02 6.40 -9.87
N VAL A 284 -5.12 6.98 -9.40
CA VAL A 284 -6.47 6.67 -9.89
C VAL A 284 -6.65 7.11 -11.34
N ASN A 285 -6.06 8.23 -11.74
CA ASN A 285 -6.06 8.68 -13.13
C ASN A 285 -5.42 7.64 -14.07
N GLU A 286 -4.31 7.03 -13.66
CA GLU A 286 -3.69 5.95 -14.43
C GLU A 286 -4.54 4.68 -14.44
N MET A 287 -5.22 4.34 -13.32
CA MET A 287 -6.18 3.24 -13.31
C MET A 287 -7.34 3.46 -14.29
N LEU A 288 -7.84 4.69 -14.41
CA LEU A 288 -8.85 5.07 -15.39
C LEU A 288 -8.31 4.98 -16.81
N LYS A 289 -7.11 5.53 -17.07
CA LYS A 289 -6.44 5.44 -18.40
C LYS A 289 -6.22 4.00 -18.85
N ALA A 290 -5.86 3.08 -17.96
CA ALA A 290 -5.73 1.65 -18.25
C ALA A 290 -7.07 1.05 -18.74
N ARG A 291 -8.19 1.67 -18.38
CA ARG A 291 -9.55 1.33 -18.84
C ARG A 291 -10.06 2.22 -19.97
N LYS A 292 -9.18 3.04 -20.58
CA LYS A 292 -9.51 4.01 -21.64
C LYS A 292 -10.53 5.07 -21.18
N ASP A 293 -10.44 5.50 -19.95
CA ASP A 293 -11.30 6.48 -19.29
C ASP A 293 -10.44 7.59 -18.63
N SER A 294 -11.06 8.60 -18.02
CA SER A 294 -10.39 9.71 -17.35
C SER A 294 -11.27 10.29 -16.25
N PHE A 295 -10.74 11.24 -15.46
CA PHE A 295 -11.57 12.00 -14.50
C PHE A 295 -12.55 12.97 -15.17
N ASP A 296 -12.32 13.36 -16.43
CA ASP A 296 -13.13 14.35 -17.10
C ASP A 296 -14.62 14.00 -17.08
N GLY A 297 -15.45 14.89 -16.54
CA GLY A 297 -16.89 14.72 -16.37
C GLY A 297 -17.32 13.72 -15.31
N LYS A 298 -16.43 13.03 -14.58
CA LYS A 298 -16.81 12.06 -13.54
C LYS A 298 -17.31 12.73 -12.28
N ILE A 299 -18.37 12.18 -11.70
CA ILE A 299 -18.85 12.53 -10.36
C ILE A 299 -18.00 11.78 -9.33
N CYS A 300 -17.41 12.53 -8.39
CA CYS A 300 -16.49 11.99 -7.39
C CYS A 300 -17.01 12.30 -5.97
N THR A 301 -16.74 11.36 -5.05
CA THR A 301 -16.92 11.56 -3.61
C THR A 301 -15.59 11.36 -2.88
N VAL A 302 -15.30 12.24 -1.92
CA VAL A 302 -14.05 12.23 -1.17
C VAL A 302 -14.36 12.26 0.31
N SER A 303 -14.09 11.22 1.07
CA SER A 303 -14.29 11.24 2.52
C SER A 303 -13.25 12.10 3.22
N GLY A 304 -13.63 12.69 4.35
CA GLY A 304 -12.77 13.58 5.10
C GLY A 304 -12.83 15.03 4.65
N SER A 305 -12.17 15.90 5.40
CA SER A 305 -12.00 17.33 5.15
C SER A 305 -10.66 17.84 5.70
N GLY A 306 -9.69 16.95 5.86
CA GLY A 306 -8.30 17.27 6.17
C GLY A 306 -7.44 17.37 4.91
N ASN A 307 -6.13 17.53 5.06
CA ASN A 307 -5.20 17.75 3.96
C ASN A 307 -5.37 16.74 2.81
N VAL A 308 -5.43 15.44 3.12
CA VAL A 308 -5.59 14.42 2.07
C VAL A 308 -6.84 14.67 1.25
N ALA A 309 -7.99 14.87 1.91
CA ALA A 309 -9.25 15.09 1.22
C ALA A 309 -9.27 16.40 0.42
N ILE A 310 -8.84 17.51 1.02
CA ILE A 310 -8.80 18.83 0.37
C ILE A 310 -7.99 18.78 -0.93
N TYR A 311 -6.78 18.24 -0.87
CA TYR A 311 -5.91 18.19 -2.04
C TYR A 311 -6.25 17.06 -3.03
N THR A 312 -6.98 16.02 -2.60
CA THR A 312 -7.63 15.08 -3.51
C THR A 312 -8.72 15.79 -4.33
N ILE A 313 -9.61 16.55 -3.66
CA ILE A 313 -10.67 17.33 -4.34
C ILE A 313 -10.05 18.33 -5.33
N GLU A 314 -9.00 19.03 -4.92
CA GLU A 314 -8.29 19.99 -5.77
C GLU A 314 -7.77 19.34 -7.06
N LYS A 315 -7.02 18.23 -6.94
CA LYS A 315 -6.42 17.58 -8.10
C LYS A 315 -7.48 16.93 -9.00
N ILE A 316 -8.52 16.33 -8.45
CA ILE A 316 -9.66 15.80 -9.23
C ILE A 316 -10.28 16.91 -10.05
N THR A 317 -10.52 18.09 -9.44
CA THR A 317 -11.12 19.25 -10.13
C THR A 317 -10.20 19.74 -11.25
N GLN A 318 -8.89 19.81 -11.03
CA GLN A 318 -7.91 20.17 -12.06
C GLN A 318 -7.90 19.18 -13.23
N LEU A 319 -8.22 17.91 -13.01
CA LEU A 319 -8.31 16.87 -14.04
C LEU A 319 -9.72 16.76 -14.68
N GLY A 320 -10.61 17.73 -14.44
CA GLY A 320 -11.95 17.80 -15.04
C GLY A 320 -13.04 17.00 -14.32
N GLY A 321 -12.72 16.38 -13.19
CA GLY A 321 -13.71 15.68 -12.36
C GLY A 321 -14.52 16.63 -11.48
N LYS A 322 -15.73 16.24 -11.11
CA LYS A 322 -16.62 17.01 -10.24
C LYS A 322 -16.80 16.32 -8.89
N CYS A 323 -16.15 16.87 -7.85
CA CYS A 323 -16.34 16.42 -6.48
C CYS A 323 -17.68 17.01 -5.94
N VAL A 324 -18.62 16.12 -5.61
CA VAL A 324 -19.97 16.52 -5.14
C VAL A 324 -20.16 16.32 -3.64
N ALA A 325 -19.28 15.60 -2.96
CA ALA A 325 -19.40 15.37 -1.53
C ALA A 325 -18.06 15.26 -0.83
N CYS A 326 -18.00 15.79 0.39
CA CYS A 326 -16.96 15.52 1.37
C CYS A 326 -17.56 15.30 2.77
N SER A 327 -16.78 14.78 3.71
CA SER A 327 -17.28 14.44 5.05
C SER A 327 -16.36 14.93 6.17
N ASP A 328 -16.91 15.01 7.38
CA ASP A 328 -16.14 15.01 8.63
C ASP A 328 -16.78 14.05 9.63
N SER A 329 -16.29 14.02 10.88
CA SER A 329 -16.80 13.12 11.92
C SER A 329 -18.27 13.35 12.30
N ASN A 330 -18.88 14.49 11.90
CA ASN A 330 -20.24 14.87 12.26
C ASN A 330 -21.25 14.63 11.12
N GLY A 331 -20.78 14.58 9.86
CA GLY A 331 -21.69 14.40 8.72
C GLY A 331 -21.03 14.64 7.37
N VAL A 332 -21.86 14.76 6.37
CA VAL A 332 -21.51 14.87 4.95
C VAL A 332 -22.09 16.14 4.35
N ILE A 333 -21.28 16.86 3.59
CA ILE A 333 -21.74 17.88 2.65
C ILE A 333 -21.99 17.21 1.30
N TYR A 334 -23.14 17.47 0.72
CA TYR A 334 -23.49 17.14 -0.66
C TYR A 334 -23.87 18.39 -1.43
N ASP A 335 -23.13 18.67 -2.49
CA ASP A 335 -23.40 19.76 -3.43
C ASP A 335 -23.40 19.22 -4.87
N GLU A 336 -24.58 19.11 -5.46
CA GLU A 336 -24.76 18.56 -6.82
C GLU A 336 -24.04 19.41 -7.88
N LYS A 337 -23.84 20.71 -7.62
CA LYS A 337 -23.14 21.63 -8.53
C LYS A 337 -21.61 21.44 -8.49
N GLY A 338 -21.10 20.73 -7.50
CA GLY A 338 -19.69 20.58 -7.17
C GLY A 338 -19.30 21.42 -5.95
N LEU A 339 -18.37 20.87 -5.18
CA LEU A 339 -17.89 21.52 -3.96
C LEU A 339 -17.09 22.79 -4.26
N ASP A 340 -17.36 23.85 -3.51
CA ASP A 340 -16.54 25.06 -3.45
C ASP A 340 -15.32 24.77 -2.56
N LEU A 341 -14.19 24.49 -3.21
CA LEU A 341 -12.95 24.13 -2.53
C LEU A 341 -12.36 25.28 -1.72
N ASP A 342 -12.48 26.52 -2.21
CA ASP A 342 -11.93 27.70 -1.52
C ASP A 342 -12.65 27.92 -0.20
N LEU A 343 -13.97 27.76 -0.19
CA LEU A 343 -14.75 27.80 1.04
C LEU A 343 -14.39 26.64 2.00
N ILE A 344 -14.16 25.43 1.48
CA ILE A 344 -13.71 24.30 2.33
C ILE A 344 -12.34 24.60 2.95
N LYS A 345 -11.38 25.11 2.17
CA LYS A 345 -10.06 25.53 2.68
C LYS A 345 -10.21 26.62 3.74
N GLN A 346 -11.01 27.65 3.47
CA GLN A 346 -11.27 28.71 4.43
C GLN A 346 -11.81 28.15 5.76
N LEU A 347 -12.83 27.32 5.72
CA LEU A 347 -13.43 26.71 6.90
C LEU A 347 -12.46 25.81 7.67
N LYS A 348 -11.67 24.98 6.97
CA LYS A 348 -10.86 23.94 7.61
C LYS A 348 -9.46 24.39 7.99
N GLU A 349 -8.77 25.10 7.11
CA GLU A 349 -7.37 25.47 7.30
C GLU A 349 -7.22 26.79 8.04
N VAL A 350 -8.09 27.77 7.75
CA VAL A 350 -8.02 29.12 8.33
C VAL A 350 -8.87 29.21 9.61
N GLU A 351 -10.17 28.96 9.49
CA GLU A 351 -11.12 29.15 10.60
C GLU A 351 -11.19 27.95 11.56
N ARG A 352 -10.66 26.78 11.16
CA ARG A 352 -10.68 25.52 11.94
C ARG A 352 -12.08 25.09 12.39
N ARG A 353 -13.09 25.38 11.56
CA ARG A 353 -14.51 25.08 11.79
C ARG A 353 -14.92 23.74 11.19
N ARG A 354 -16.19 23.38 11.41
CA ARG A 354 -16.80 22.17 10.85
C ARG A 354 -17.33 22.44 9.47
N ILE A 355 -17.41 21.37 8.63
CA ILE A 355 -17.92 21.51 7.26
C ILE A 355 -19.42 21.84 7.21
N GLU A 356 -20.17 21.60 8.28
CA GLU A 356 -21.60 21.97 8.34
C GLU A 356 -21.84 23.46 8.04
N ASP A 357 -20.85 24.31 8.30
CA ASP A 357 -20.93 25.74 8.02
C ASP A 357 -20.93 26.09 6.52
N TYR A 358 -20.57 25.15 5.65
CA TYR A 358 -20.62 25.28 4.19
C TYR A 358 -21.99 25.68 3.69
N ILE A 359 -23.07 25.09 4.24
CA ILE A 359 -24.45 25.40 3.85
C ILE A 359 -24.91 26.83 4.26
N LYS A 360 -24.16 27.53 5.08
CA LYS A 360 -24.45 28.93 5.39
C LYS A 360 -24.21 29.83 4.17
N THR A 361 -23.21 29.50 3.35
CA THR A 361 -22.89 30.18 2.10
C THR A 361 -23.62 29.56 0.91
N HIS A 362 -23.58 28.24 0.77
CA HIS A 362 -24.22 27.51 -0.33
C HIS A 362 -25.56 26.90 0.10
N LYS A 363 -26.62 27.70 0.06
CA LYS A 363 -27.97 27.31 0.52
C LYS A 363 -28.62 26.14 -0.25
N HIS A 364 -28.15 25.86 -1.47
CA HIS A 364 -28.61 24.72 -2.29
C HIS A 364 -27.95 23.40 -1.89
N ALA A 365 -26.77 23.45 -1.27
CA ALA A 365 -26.08 22.28 -0.78
C ALA A 365 -26.82 21.69 0.44
N LYS A 366 -26.61 20.41 0.68
CA LYS A 366 -27.21 19.66 1.80
C LYS A 366 -26.15 19.25 2.79
N TYR A 367 -26.43 19.44 4.07
CA TYR A 367 -25.68 18.81 5.14
C TYR A 367 -26.46 17.62 5.69
N ILE A 368 -25.85 16.45 5.68
CA ILE A 368 -26.43 15.18 6.13
C ILE A 368 -25.75 14.81 7.44
N ALA A 369 -26.36 15.19 8.57
CA ALA A 369 -25.82 14.90 9.90
C ALA A 369 -25.71 13.39 10.11
N LYS A 370 -24.55 12.89 10.55
CA LYS A 370 -24.23 11.46 10.69
C LYS A 370 -24.47 10.64 9.40
N GLY A 371 -24.50 11.31 8.25
CA GLY A 371 -24.67 10.67 6.95
C GLY A 371 -23.46 9.79 6.59
N ASN A 372 -23.72 8.78 5.75
CA ASN A 372 -22.69 7.97 5.15
C ASN A 372 -22.39 8.49 3.73
N ILE A 373 -21.17 8.94 3.48
CA ILE A 373 -20.78 9.50 2.18
C ILE A 373 -20.87 8.46 1.04
N TRP A 374 -20.75 7.18 1.38
CA TRP A 374 -20.79 6.06 0.43
C TRP A 374 -22.19 5.75 -0.10
N ASP A 375 -23.24 6.36 0.48
CA ASP A 375 -24.60 6.29 -0.04
C ASP A 375 -24.82 7.24 -1.24
N ILE A 376 -23.91 8.21 -1.44
CA ILE A 376 -23.99 9.19 -2.53
C ILE A 376 -23.49 8.56 -3.83
N PRO A 377 -24.32 8.52 -4.91
CA PRO A 377 -23.88 7.98 -6.19
C PRO A 377 -22.67 8.73 -6.79
N CYS A 378 -21.66 7.97 -7.19
CA CYS A 378 -20.46 8.50 -7.82
C CYS A 378 -19.85 7.47 -8.78
N GLN A 379 -19.04 7.94 -9.73
CA GLN A 379 -18.18 7.07 -10.55
C GLN A 379 -16.84 6.79 -9.88
N VAL A 380 -16.30 7.76 -9.10
CA VAL A 380 -15.02 7.58 -8.41
C VAL A 380 -15.18 7.91 -6.93
N ALA A 381 -14.78 6.98 -6.07
CA ALA A 381 -14.77 7.16 -4.63
C ALA A 381 -13.33 7.21 -4.10
N MET A 382 -13.02 8.26 -3.32
CA MET A 382 -11.69 8.51 -2.75
C MET A 382 -11.76 8.52 -1.21
N PRO A 383 -11.65 7.37 -0.55
CA PRO A 383 -11.61 7.32 0.92
C PRO A 383 -10.34 7.97 1.44
N SER A 384 -10.48 9.14 2.09
CA SER A 384 -9.38 10.03 2.48
C SER A 384 -9.45 10.48 3.95
N ALA A 385 -10.30 9.84 4.76
CA ALA A 385 -10.53 10.21 6.15
C ALA A 385 -9.82 9.27 7.15
N THR A 386 -10.36 8.09 7.37
CA THR A 386 -9.92 7.22 8.46
C THR A 386 -9.82 5.75 8.05
N GLN A 387 -9.15 4.99 8.90
CA GLN A 387 -9.05 3.54 8.77
C GLN A 387 -10.45 2.89 8.91
N ASN A 388 -10.70 1.83 8.12
CA ASN A 388 -11.92 1.00 8.16
C ASN A 388 -13.23 1.79 7.96
N GLU A 389 -13.23 2.83 7.15
CA GLU A 389 -14.41 3.65 6.86
C GLU A 389 -15.33 3.07 5.77
N ILE A 390 -14.85 2.09 4.98
CA ILE A 390 -15.64 1.35 3.99
C ILE A 390 -15.68 -0.12 4.40
N ASN A 391 -16.84 -0.59 4.83
CA ASN A 391 -17.10 -2.00 5.09
C ASN A 391 -17.71 -2.70 3.87
N GLY A 392 -17.99 -4.01 3.97
CA GLY A 392 -18.56 -4.78 2.85
C GLY A 392 -19.91 -4.26 2.34
N LYS A 393 -20.76 -3.70 3.23
CA LYS A 393 -22.05 -3.10 2.84
C LYS A 393 -21.85 -1.80 2.07
N ASP A 394 -20.95 -0.95 2.53
CA ASP A 394 -20.62 0.31 1.87
C ASP A 394 -20.03 0.05 0.48
N ALA A 395 -19.12 -0.93 0.37
CA ALA A 395 -18.54 -1.36 -0.90
C ALA A 395 -19.61 -1.86 -1.88
N ALA A 396 -20.56 -2.68 -1.41
CA ALA A 396 -21.68 -3.14 -2.23
C ALA A 396 -22.59 -1.99 -2.68
N THR A 397 -22.79 -0.98 -1.82
CA THR A 397 -23.57 0.22 -2.14
C THR A 397 -22.88 1.04 -3.24
N LEU A 398 -21.56 1.27 -3.12
CA LEU A 398 -20.77 1.97 -4.14
C LEU A 398 -20.86 1.26 -5.50
N VAL A 399 -20.66 -0.06 -5.54
CA VAL A 399 -20.78 -0.86 -6.77
C VAL A 399 -22.16 -0.74 -7.36
N LYS A 400 -23.22 -0.89 -6.56
CA LYS A 400 -24.62 -0.76 -6.98
C LYS A 400 -24.92 0.63 -7.56
N ASN A 401 -24.32 1.67 -7.00
CA ASN A 401 -24.51 3.06 -7.41
C ASN A 401 -23.67 3.46 -8.63
N GLY A 402 -22.95 2.51 -9.25
CA GLY A 402 -22.20 2.73 -10.50
C GLY A 402 -20.77 3.21 -10.30
N CYS A 403 -20.18 3.01 -9.13
CA CYS A 403 -18.76 3.29 -8.90
C CYS A 403 -17.89 2.39 -9.78
N ILE A 404 -16.94 2.99 -10.51
CA ILE A 404 -16.03 2.30 -11.42
C ILE A 404 -14.59 2.26 -10.90
N ALA A 405 -14.26 3.18 -9.98
CA ALA A 405 -12.93 3.25 -9.39
C ALA A 405 -12.99 3.68 -7.92
N VAL A 406 -12.17 3.05 -7.10
CA VAL A 406 -11.91 3.43 -5.70
C VAL A 406 -10.42 3.59 -5.52
N GLY A 407 -9.97 4.74 -4.98
CA GLY A 407 -8.55 4.99 -4.70
C GLY A 407 -8.33 5.45 -3.27
N GLU A 408 -7.56 4.70 -2.52
CA GLU A 408 -7.34 4.94 -1.09
C GLU A 408 -6.34 6.07 -0.82
N GLY A 409 -6.84 7.23 -0.43
CA GLY A 409 -6.03 8.34 0.10
C GLY A 409 -5.62 8.14 1.56
N ALA A 410 -6.49 7.55 2.38
CA ALA A 410 -6.19 7.17 3.76
C ALA A 410 -5.40 5.84 3.84
N ASN A 411 -4.91 5.50 5.04
CA ASN A 411 -4.29 4.19 5.29
C ASN A 411 -5.37 3.18 5.68
N MET A 412 -5.47 2.08 4.93
CA MET A 412 -6.44 0.98 5.12
C MET A 412 -7.88 1.47 5.40
N PRO A 413 -8.45 2.33 4.56
CA PRO A 413 -9.83 2.81 4.79
C PRO A 413 -10.88 1.75 4.47
N THR A 414 -10.55 0.74 3.67
CA THR A 414 -11.46 -0.34 3.29
C THR A 414 -11.17 -1.61 4.09
N THR A 415 -12.21 -2.20 4.67
CA THR A 415 -12.08 -3.49 5.37
C THR A 415 -11.81 -4.64 4.38
N PRO A 416 -11.22 -5.78 4.81
CA PRO A 416 -11.00 -6.93 3.94
C PRO A 416 -12.25 -7.39 3.18
N GLU A 417 -13.43 -7.34 3.82
CA GLU A 417 -14.71 -7.67 3.20
C GLU A 417 -15.06 -6.67 2.09
N GLY A 418 -14.78 -5.39 2.29
CA GLY A 418 -15.00 -4.34 1.28
C GLY A 418 -14.07 -4.52 0.08
N VAL A 419 -12.79 -4.80 0.32
CA VAL A 419 -11.80 -5.11 -0.73
C VAL A 419 -12.27 -6.29 -1.58
N LYS A 420 -12.75 -7.36 -0.94
CA LYS A 420 -13.28 -8.54 -1.63
C LYS A 420 -14.43 -8.19 -2.57
N VAL A 421 -15.39 -7.37 -2.10
CA VAL A 421 -16.52 -6.90 -2.93
C VAL A 421 -16.03 -6.14 -4.16
N PHE A 422 -15.06 -5.24 -4.01
CA PHE A 422 -14.51 -4.47 -5.13
C PHE A 422 -13.80 -5.37 -6.16
N LEU A 423 -13.00 -6.34 -5.70
CA LEU A 423 -12.31 -7.29 -6.57
C LEU A 423 -13.28 -8.21 -7.33
N GLU A 424 -14.31 -8.73 -6.66
CA GLU A 424 -15.36 -9.56 -7.26
C GLU A 424 -16.17 -8.78 -8.31
N ALA A 425 -16.47 -7.51 -8.03
CA ALA A 425 -17.17 -6.61 -8.96
C ALA A 425 -16.25 -6.12 -10.11
N LYS A 426 -14.93 -6.39 -10.06
CA LYS A 426 -13.93 -5.99 -11.04
C LYS A 426 -13.89 -4.47 -11.29
N ILE A 427 -14.18 -3.66 -10.29
CA ILE A 427 -13.93 -2.22 -10.38
C ILE A 427 -12.43 -1.94 -10.21
N ALA A 428 -11.96 -0.78 -10.64
CA ALA A 428 -10.59 -0.39 -10.39
C ALA A 428 -10.41 -0.05 -8.90
N TYR A 429 -9.61 -0.84 -8.18
CA TYR A 429 -9.35 -0.61 -6.75
C TYR A 429 -7.87 -0.39 -6.50
N GLY A 430 -7.52 0.83 -6.09
CA GLY A 430 -6.16 1.25 -5.77
C GLY A 430 -5.91 1.20 -4.26
N PRO A 431 -5.15 0.20 -3.76
CA PRO A 431 -4.87 0.04 -2.32
C PRO A 431 -4.00 1.17 -1.79
N GLY A 432 -4.20 1.53 -0.51
CA GLY A 432 -3.53 2.66 0.13
C GLY A 432 -2.00 2.63 0.03
N LYS A 433 -1.37 1.45 0.20
CA LYS A 433 0.10 1.33 0.09
C LYS A 433 0.66 1.77 -1.27
N ALA A 434 -0.12 1.68 -2.35
CA ALA A 434 0.24 2.18 -3.68
C ALA A 434 -0.33 3.57 -3.92
N ALA A 435 -1.65 3.75 -3.78
CA ALA A 435 -2.34 4.98 -4.14
C ALA A 435 -1.89 6.19 -3.29
N ASN A 436 -1.74 6.03 -1.96
CA ASN A 436 -1.35 7.14 -1.10
C ASN A 436 0.16 7.29 -0.87
N ALA A 437 0.98 6.65 -1.69
CA ALA A 437 2.45 6.74 -1.60
C ALA A 437 3.02 8.12 -1.93
N GLY A 438 2.21 9.05 -2.46
CA GLY A 438 2.64 10.42 -2.80
C GLY A 438 3.26 11.17 -1.63
N GLY A 439 2.71 11.02 -0.42
CA GLY A 439 3.26 11.67 0.76
C GLY A 439 4.69 11.22 1.10
N VAL A 440 5.00 9.92 1.04
CA VAL A 440 6.35 9.43 1.29
C VAL A 440 7.28 9.67 0.10
N ALA A 441 6.76 9.64 -1.12
CA ALA A 441 7.53 10.00 -2.32
C ALA A 441 8.03 11.44 -2.21
N THR A 442 7.17 12.42 -1.91
CA THR A 442 7.57 13.82 -1.73
C THR A 442 8.47 14.00 -0.51
N SER A 443 8.30 13.21 0.55
CA SER A 443 9.28 13.21 1.65
C SER A 443 10.68 12.78 1.20
N ALA A 444 10.80 11.80 0.32
CA ALA A 444 12.10 11.42 -0.27
C ALA A 444 12.63 12.47 -1.24
N LEU A 445 11.75 13.17 -1.97
CA LEU A 445 12.14 14.34 -2.77
C LEU A 445 12.67 15.49 -1.89
N GLU A 446 12.07 15.70 -0.70
CA GLU A 446 12.59 16.64 0.31
C GLU A 446 14.01 16.23 0.76
N MET A 447 14.25 14.92 1.00
CA MET A 447 15.61 14.43 1.31
C MET A 447 16.59 14.72 0.17
N GLN A 448 16.20 14.53 -1.09
CA GLN A 448 17.05 14.84 -2.23
C GLN A 448 17.40 16.33 -2.31
N GLN A 449 16.42 17.20 -2.11
CA GLN A 449 16.66 18.66 -2.06
C GLN A 449 17.60 19.01 -0.91
N ASN A 450 17.42 18.42 0.27
CA ASN A 450 18.26 18.66 1.43
C ASN A 450 19.71 18.20 1.21
N ALA A 451 19.90 17.01 0.60
CA ALA A 451 21.22 16.49 0.26
C ALA A 451 21.95 17.37 -0.77
N GLY A 452 21.23 17.90 -1.75
CA GLY A 452 21.75 18.84 -2.75
C GLY A 452 21.86 20.29 -2.28
N ARG A 453 21.31 20.62 -1.08
CA ARG A 453 21.12 22.00 -0.60
C ARG A 453 20.36 22.86 -1.64
N ASP A 454 19.36 22.26 -2.27
CA ASP A 454 18.59 22.83 -3.35
C ASP A 454 17.13 23.10 -2.92
N SER A 455 16.44 23.93 -3.70
CA SER A 455 15.01 24.24 -3.55
C SER A 455 14.36 24.16 -4.92
N TRP A 456 13.36 23.31 -5.06
CA TRP A 456 12.65 23.11 -6.31
C TRP A 456 11.35 23.91 -6.36
N THR A 457 10.93 24.30 -7.57
CA THR A 457 9.63 24.95 -7.76
C THR A 457 8.49 23.96 -7.50
N PHE A 458 7.28 24.52 -7.34
CA PHE A 458 6.08 23.71 -7.14
C PHE A 458 5.86 22.78 -8.34
N GLU A 459 5.91 23.31 -9.56
CA GLU A 459 5.66 22.60 -10.81
C GLU A 459 6.67 21.47 -11.03
N PHE A 460 7.95 21.72 -10.74
CA PHE A 460 8.99 20.70 -10.88
C PHE A 460 8.79 19.57 -9.86
N THR A 461 8.45 19.90 -8.62
CA THR A 461 8.21 18.91 -7.56
C THR A 461 6.93 18.10 -7.84
N GLU A 462 5.87 18.78 -8.30
CA GLU A 462 4.62 18.16 -8.69
C GLU A 462 4.82 17.18 -9.87
N LYS A 463 5.57 17.60 -10.90
CA LYS A 463 5.86 16.73 -12.04
C LYS A 463 6.66 15.49 -11.63
N LYS A 464 7.65 15.64 -10.75
CA LYS A 464 8.36 14.47 -10.19
C LYS A 464 7.43 13.54 -9.41
N LEU A 465 6.50 14.09 -8.62
CA LEU A 465 5.50 13.32 -7.91
C LEU A 465 4.59 12.56 -8.88
N GLU A 466 4.09 13.23 -9.91
CA GLU A 466 3.26 12.60 -10.95
C GLU A 466 4.00 11.42 -11.60
N ASP A 467 5.25 11.63 -12.04
CA ASP A 467 6.07 10.59 -12.68
C ASP A 467 6.30 9.38 -11.75
N ILE A 468 6.52 9.62 -10.46
CA ILE A 468 6.64 8.54 -9.46
C ILE A 468 5.32 7.77 -9.35
N MET A 469 4.18 8.46 -9.27
CA MET A 469 2.87 7.79 -9.12
C MET A 469 2.48 7.00 -10.36
N ILE A 470 2.80 7.50 -11.58
CA ILE A 470 2.65 6.76 -12.84
C ILE A 470 3.49 5.48 -12.79
N ASN A 471 4.75 5.56 -12.37
CA ASN A 471 5.63 4.41 -12.27
C ASN A 471 5.14 3.40 -11.22
N ILE A 472 4.61 3.86 -10.07
CA ILE A 472 3.99 2.96 -9.08
C ILE A 472 2.81 2.22 -9.70
N HIS A 473 1.91 2.93 -10.39
CA HIS A 473 0.77 2.32 -11.06
C HIS A 473 1.22 1.25 -12.07
N ASN A 474 2.12 1.61 -12.99
CA ASN A 474 2.58 0.71 -14.04
C ASN A 474 3.23 -0.55 -13.46
N ASN A 475 4.12 -0.40 -12.48
CA ASN A 475 4.76 -1.54 -11.82
C ASN A 475 3.73 -2.46 -11.13
N CYS A 476 2.72 -1.89 -10.45
CA CYS A 476 1.67 -2.70 -9.82
C CYS A 476 0.79 -3.40 -10.85
N PHE A 477 0.44 -2.73 -11.94
CA PHE A 477 -0.38 -3.26 -13.01
C PHE A 477 0.33 -4.40 -13.74
N GLU A 478 1.55 -4.18 -14.22
CA GLU A 478 2.37 -5.17 -14.93
C GLU A 478 2.67 -6.39 -14.04
N THR A 479 2.98 -6.17 -12.75
CA THR A 479 3.19 -7.27 -11.82
C THR A 479 1.92 -8.11 -11.62
N ALA A 480 0.75 -7.47 -11.50
CA ALA A 480 -0.51 -8.20 -11.40
C ALA A 480 -0.77 -9.06 -12.65
N GLU A 481 -0.47 -8.55 -13.84
CA GLU A 481 -0.59 -9.31 -15.09
C GLU A 481 0.40 -10.47 -15.15
N GLU A 482 1.66 -10.25 -14.80
CA GLU A 482 2.70 -11.29 -14.78
C GLU A 482 2.34 -12.47 -13.87
N TYR A 483 1.64 -12.18 -12.77
CA TYR A 483 1.20 -13.19 -11.80
C TYR A 483 -0.23 -13.69 -12.03
N GLY A 484 -0.83 -13.36 -13.19
CA GLY A 484 -2.12 -13.90 -13.65
C GLY A 484 -3.35 -13.32 -12.93
N ALA A 485 -3.22 -12.13 -12.37
CA ALA A 485 -4.28 -11.41 -11.65
C ALA A 485 -4.52 -10.01 -12.23
N SER A 486 -4.69 -9.93 -13.58
CA SER A 486 -4.87 -8.66 -14.29
C SER A 486 -5.90 -7.76 -13.63
N GLY A 487 -5.51 -6.49 -13.37
CA GLY A 487 -6.34 -5.49 -12.72
C GLY A 487 -6.43 -5.59 -11.19
N ASN A 488 -5.75 -6.56 -10.57
CA ASN A 488 -5.68 -6.67 -9.11
C ASN A 488 -4.46 -5.90 -8.57
N TYR A 489 -4.65 -4.61 -8.31
CA TYR A 489 -3.59 -3.74 -7.77
C TYR A 489 -3.15 -4.10 -6.36
N VAL A 490 -3.98 -4.80 -5.56
CA VAL A 490 -3.59 -5.26 -4.21
C VAL A 490 -2.48 -6.30 -4.33
N LEU A 491 -2.71 -7.33 -5.14
CA LEU A 491 -1.71 -8.36 -5.42
C LEU A 491 -0.47 -7.76 -6.09
N GLY A 492 -0.68 -6.89 -7.10
CA GLY A 492 0.42 -6.23 -7.80
C GLY A 492 1.31 -5.40 -6.88
N ALA A 493 0.73 -4.61 -5.98
CA ALA A 493 1.48 -3.79 -5.03
C ALA A 493 2.26 -4.63 -4.01
N ASN A 494 1.63 -5.66 -3.44
CA ASN A 494 2.28 -6.55 -2.47
C ASN A 494 3.46 -7.29 -3.11
N ILE A 495 3.27 -7.89 -4.27
CA ILE A 495 4.30 -8.66 -4.97
C ILE A 495 5.43 -7.75 -5.47
N CYS A 496 5.10 -6.65 -6.16
CA CYS A 496 6.10 -5.71 -6.67
C CYS A 496 6.98 -5.14 -5.54
N GLY A 497 6.32 -4.70 -4.45
CA GLY A 497 7.02 -4.20 -3.27
C GLY A 497 7.93 -5.26 -2.64
N PHE A 498 7.42 -6.48 -2.47
CA PHE A 498 8.18 -7.59 -1.90
C PHE A 498 9.41 -7.95 -2.75
N ILE A 499 9.26 -8.15 -4.06
CA ILE A 499 10.36 -8.57 -4.95
C ILE A 499 11.53 -7.58 -4.90
N LYS A 500 11.27 -6.27 -4.90
CA LYS A 500 12.32 -5.25 -4.81
C LYS A 500 13.14 -5.38 -3.53
N VAL A 501 12.47 -5.53 -2.39
CA VAL A 501 13.13 -5.70 -1.09
C VAL A 501 13.84 -7.04 -1.01
N ALA A 502 13.21 -8.14 -1.44
CA ALA A 502 13.76 -9.47 -1.43
C ALA A 502 15.06 -9.56 -2.26
N ASN A 503 15.07 -8.99 -3.46
CA ASN A 503 16.26 -8.95 -4.32
C ASN A 503 17.42 -8.18 -3.68
N ALA A 504 17.14 -7.04 -3.05
CA ALA A 504 18.15 -6.28 -2.32
C ALA A 504 18.72 -7.10 -1.15
N MET A 505 17.86 -7.75 -0.36
CA MET A 505 18.30 -8.60 0.75
C MET A 505 19.12 -9.82 0.28
N VAL A 506 18.77 -10.40 -0.88
CA VAL A 506 19.56 -11.48 -1.50
C VAL A 506 20.94 -10.96 -1.89
N ALA A 507 21.01 -9.77 -2.49
CA ALA A 507 22.26 -9.14 -2.93
C ALA A 507 23.18 -8.74 -1.75
N HIS A 508 22.59 -8.24 -0.66
CA HIS A 508 23.33 -7.83 0.54
C HIS A 508 23.79 -9.02 1.40
N GLY A 509 23.20 -10.21 1.24
CA GLY A 509 23.55 -11.39 2.05
C GLY A 509 22.87 -11.42 3.41
N LEU A 510 23.61 -11.80 4.44
CA LEU A 510 23.11 -11.94 5.81
C LEU A 510 23.50 -10.72 6.65
N ILE A 511 22.79 -9.63 6.46
CA ILE A 511 22.93 -8.40 7.22
C ILE A 511 21.71 -8.19 8.11
#